data_9c99653f165fa540fdb45db4367e501b
#
_entry.id   9c99653f165fa540fdb45db4367e501b
#
_cell.length_a   1.000
_cell.length_b   1.000
_cell.length_c   1.000
_cell.angle_alpha   90.00
_cell.angle_beta   90.00
_cell.angle_gamma   90.00
#
_symmetry.space_group_name_H-M   'P 1'
#
loop_
_entity.id
_entity.type
_entity.pdbx_description
1 polymer ?
#
loop_
_entity_poly.entity_id
_entity_poly.type
_entity_poly.pdbx_seq_one_letter_code
_entity_poly.pdbx_strand_id
1 'polypeptide(L)'
;MDTQKQYYESINLPDVLSIRNVTELYSKFNYEFHSRDTIIVSIPEGAEADLSFVQLIESSRRQAKAKGKTFKLSLPANGSVLKVLERAGFIESFDQEDENFWLHKEVTL
;
A
#
# COMPACT_ATOMS: atom_id res chain seq x y z
N MET A 1 25.66 13.29 -13.79
CA MET A 1 25.06 12.83 -13.85
C MET A 1 24.27 12.67 -13.11
N ASP A 2 23.45 12.77 -13.14
CA ASP A 2 22.63 12.68 -12.45
C ASP A 2 22.42 11.54 -11.88
N THR A 3 22.88 11.07 -11.72
CA THR A 3 22.77 9.96 -11.12
C THR A 3 22.32 10.10 -9.87
N GLN A 4 22.20 11.18 -9.42
CA GLN A 4 21.76 11.36 -8.20
C GLN A 4 20.35 11.21 -8.13
N LYS A 5 19.63 11.11 -9.17
CA LYS A 5 18.28 10.90 -9.10
C LYS A 5 18.02 9.66 -8.45
N GLN A 6 17.20 9.65 -7.43
CA GLN A 6 16.83 8.46 -6.78
C GLN A 6 15.60 7.98 -7.41
N TYR A 7 15.61 6.78 -7.93
CA TYR A 7 14.43 6.17 -8.45
C TYR A 7 13.95 5.18 -7.45
N TYR A 8 12.69 5.34 -7.03
CA TYR A 8 12.08 4.33 -6.20
C TYR A 8 11.16 3.57 -7.11
N GLU A 9 11.61 2.43 -7.58
CA GLU A 9 10.77 1.63 -8.45
C GLU A 9 9.57 1.14 -7.71
N SER A 10 8.40 1.31 -8.29
CA SER A 10 7.17 0.82 -7.70
C SER A 10 7.09 -0.68 -7.87
N ILE A 11 6.50 -1.33 -6.89
CA ILE A 11 6.12 -2.72 -7.03
C ILE A 11 4.76 -2.72 -7.67
N ASN A 12 4.67 -3.22 -8.90
CA ASN A 12 3.40 -3.25 -9.62
C ASN A 12 2.65 -4.52 -9.25
N LEU A 13 1.45 -4.36 -8.73
CA LEU A 13 0.64 -5.48 -8.30
C LEU A 13 -0.21 -6.00 -9.44
N PRO A 14 -0.69 -7.25 -9.33
CA PRO A 14 -1.56 -7.81 -10.37
C PRO A 14 -2.97 -7.26 -10.28
N ASP A 15 -3.81 -7.61 -11.26
CA ASP A 15 -5.18 -7.13 -11.32
C ASP A 15 -6.09 -7.75 -10.28
N VAL A 16 -5.74 -8.89 -9.73
CA VAL A 16 -6.55 -9.54 -8.71
C VAL A 16 -5.79 -9.53 -7.41
N LEU A 17 -6.39 -8.92 -6.39
CA LEU A 17 -5.76 -8.74 -5.08
C LEU A 17 -6.67 -9.36 -4.05
N SER A 18 -6.61 -10.67 -3.93
CA SER A 18 -7.55 -11.42 -3.10
C SER A 18 -6.83 -12.44 -2.24
N ILE A 19 -7.63 -13.15 -1.43
CA ILE A 19 -7.10 -14.19 -0.56
C ILE A 19 -6.31 -15.22 -1.35
N ARG A 20 -6.59 -15.38 -2.64
CA ARG A 20 -5.90 -16.36 -3.45
C ARG A 20 -4.42 -16.08 -3.62
N ASN A 21 -4.03 -14.79 -3.69
CA ASN A 21 -2.64 -14.45 -3.92
C ASN A 21 -2.02 -13.61 -2.81
N VAL A 22 -2.70 -13.50 -1.68
CA VAL A 22 -2.19 -12.66 -0.60
C VAL A 22 -0.87 -13.22 -0.04
N THR A 23 -0.72 -14.54 -0.01
CA THR A 23 0.51 -15.15 0.49
C THR A 23 1.70 -14.80 -0.39
N GLU A 24 1.48 -14.81 -1.69
CA GLU A 24 2.50 -14.46 -2.65
C GLU A 24 2.91 -13.01 -2.50
N LEU A 25 1.94 -12.14 -2.32
CA LEU A 25 2.20 -10.72 -2.13
C LEU A 25 2.94 -10.47 -0.82
N TYR A 26 2.57 -11.19 0.23
CA TYR A 26 3.24 -11.08 1.52
C TYR A 26 4.72 -11.43 1.37
N SER A 27 5.03 -12.51 0.65
CA SER A 27 6.42 -12.91 0.44
C SER A 27 7.18 -11.86 -0.35
N LYS A 28 6.53 -11.27 -1.35
CA LYS A 28 7.16 -10.26 -2.16
C LYS A 28 7.48 -9.01 -1.33
N PHE A 29 6.54 -8.58 -0.49
CA PHE A 29 6.78 -7.42 0.35
C PHE A 29 7.90 -7.69 1.34
N ASN A 30 7.92 -8.87 1.95
CA ASN A 30 8.99 -9.22 2.87
C ASN A 30 10.35 -9.18 2.20
N TYR A 31 10.43 -9.70 0.99
CA TYR A 31 11.67 -9.69 0.25
C TYR A 31 12.12 -8.25 0.01
N GLU A 32 11.20 -7.38 -0.41
CA GLU A 32 11.55 -6.00 -0.69
C GLU A 32 11.96 -5.26 0.58
N PHE A 33 11.34 -5.55 1.70
CA PHE A 33 11.69 -4.90 2.96
C PHE A 33 13.13 -5.22 3.38
N HIS A 34 13.70 -6.31 2.92
CA HIS A 34 15.08 -6.62 3.27
C HIS A 34 16.08 -5.80 2.45
N SER A 35 15.71 -5.40 1.26
CA SER A 35 16.65 -4.76 0.37
C SER A 35 16.43 -3.29 0.13
N ARG A 36 15.29 -2.74 0.58
CA ARG A 36 14.96 -1.35 0.31
C ARG A 36 14.51 -0.64 1.56
N ASP A 37 14.77 0.67 1.61
CA ASP A 37 14.29 1.50 2.70
C ASP A 37 12.94 2.14 2.33
N THR A 38 12.64 2.26 1.06
CA THR A 38 11.38 2.84 0.60
C THR A 38 10.73 1.88 -0.39
N ILE A 39 9.49 1.53 -0.11
CA ILE A 39 8.72 0.65 -0.97
C ILE A 39 7.46 1.38 -1.39
N ILE A 40 7.27 1.53 -2.69
CA ILE A 40 6.10 2.17 -3.26
C ILE A 40 5.31 1.10 -3.99
N VAL A 41 4.03 0.99 -3.67
CA VAL A 41 3.18 -0.04 -4.26
C VAL A 41 2.24 0.61 -5.27
N SER A 42 2.20 0.05 -6.47
CA SER A 42 1.32 0.54 -7.51
C SER A 42 0.20 -0.48 -7.72
N ILE A 43 -1.02 -0.05 -7.45
CA ILE A 43 -2.20 -0.90 -7.62
C ILE A 43 -2.83 -0.56 -8.96
N PRO A 44 -3.02 -1.54 -9.84
CA PRO A 44 -3.58 -1.23 -11.16
C PRO A 44 -4.98 -0.66 -11.05
N GLU A 45 -5.29 0.27 -11.93
CA GLU A 45 -6.62 0.82 -11.99
C GLU A 45 -7.56 -0.31 -12.35
N GLY A 46 -8.66 -0.44 -11.66
CA GLY A 46 -9.59 -1.52 -11.94
C GLY A 46 -9.26 -2.84 -11.29
N ALA A 47 -8.21 -2.89 -10.47
CA ALA A 47 -7.86 -4.13 -9.78
C ALA A 47 -9.00 -4.54 -8.84
N GLU A 48 -9.24 -5.85 -8.74
CA GLU A 48 -10.25 -6.38 -7.84
C GLU A 48 -9.59 -6.76 -6.54
N ALA A 49 -10.12 -6.26 -5.45
CA ALA A 49 -9.53 -6.50 -4.14
C ALA A 49 -10.59 -7.00 -3.17
N ASP A 50 -10.14 -7.74 -2.16
CA ASP A 50 -11.01 -8.12 -1.06
C ASP A 50 -10.37 -7.66 0.25
N LEU A 51 -11.03 -7.99 1.36
CA LEU A 51 -10.57 -7.54 2.67
C LEU A 51 -9.18 -8.07 3.00
N SER A 52 -8.85 -9.28 2.55
CA SER A 52 -7.55 -9.85 2.88
C SER A 52 -6.40 -9.03 2.30
N PHE A 53 -6.61 -8.39 1.15
CA PHE A 53 -5.60 -7.51 0.59
C PHE A 53 -5.42 -6.27 1.47
N VAL A 54 -6.52 -5.66 1.92
CA VAL A 54 -6.42 -4.49 2.78
C VAL A 54 -5.70 -4.85 4.08
N GLN A 55 -6.01 -6.02 4.63
CA GLN A 55 -5.36 -6.46 5.86
C GLN A 55 -3.87 -6.70 5.65
N LEU A 56 -3.49 -7.22 4.49
CA LEU A 56 -2.08 -7.39 4.15
C LEU A 56 -1.37 -6.04 4.10
N ILE A 57 -1.98 -5.06 3.46
CA ILE A 57 -1.37 -3.74 3.36
C ILE A 57 -1.23 -3.11 4.76
N GLU A 58 -2.25 -3.25 5.61
CA GLU A 58 -2.17 -2.70 6.96
C GLU A 58 -1.06 -3.38 7.76
N SER A 59 -0.93 -4.68 7.62
CA SER A 59 0.13 -5.42 8.29
C SER A 59 1.50 -4.96 7.79
N SER A 60 1.62 -4.73 6.48
CA SER A 60 2.87 -4.29 5.88
C SER A 60 3.23 -2.88 6.33
N ARG A 61 2.24 -2.01 6.52
CA ARG A 61 2.48 -0.67 7.04
C ARG A 61 3.09 -0.75 8.45
N ARG A 62 2.51 -1.60 9.29
CA ARG A 62 3.01 -1.75 10.65
C ARG A 62 4.43 -2.30 10.66
N GLN A 63 4.70 -3.27 9.79
CA GLN A 63 6.03 -3.85 9.70
C GLN A 63 7.05 -2.83 9.23
N ALA A 64 6.70 -2.02 8.24
CA ALA A 64 7.58 -0.99 7.73
C ALA A 64 7.90 0.02 8.83
N LYS A 65 6.89 0.44 9.57
CA LYS A 65 7.09 1.41 10.64
C LYS A 65 8.02 0.84 11.70
N ALA A 66 7.84 -0.42 12.07
CA ALA A 66 8.67 -1.05 13.07
C ALA A 66 10.12 -1.17 12.61
N LYS A 67 10.36 -1.27 11.32
CA LYS A 67 11.71 -1.39 10.77
C LYS A 67 12.29 -0.05 10.33
N GLY A 68 11.57 1.04 10.55
CA GLY A 68 12.06 2.36 10.14
C GLY A 68 12.06 2.57 8.65
N LYS A 69 11.17 1.89 7.94
CA LYS A 69 11.12 1.98 6.47
C LYS A 69 9.87 2.72 6.02
N THR A 70 9.92 3.20 4.78
CA THR A 70 8.79 3.91 4.20
C THR A 70 8.02 2.97 3.29
N PHE A 71 6.70 2.94 3.45
CA PHE A 71 5.83 2.09 2.66
C PHE A 71 4.66 2.96 2.25
N LYS A 72 4.41 3.10 0.97
CA LYS A 72 3.33 3.96 0.52
C LYS A 72 2.77 3.52 -0.81
N LEU A 73 1.58 4.03 -1.12
CA LEU A 73 0.93 3.77 -2.40
C LEU A 73 1.33 4.85 -3.39
N SER A 74 1.47 4.47 -4.66
CA SER A 74 1.83 5.44 -5.70
C SER A 74 0.67 6.38 -5.99
N LEU A 75 -0.57 5.91 -5.85
CA LEU A 75 -1.77 6.70 -6.08
C LEU A 75 -2.77 6.42 -4.96
N PRO A 76 -3.71 7.33 -4.73
CA PRO A 76 -4.72 7.06 -3.70
C PRO A 76 -5.57 5.87 -4.06
N ALA A 77 -6.11 5.21 -3.04
CA ALA A 77 -7.00 4.08 -3.25
C ALA A 77 -8.20 4.50 -4.07
N ASN A 78 -8.59 3.62 -4.99
CA ASN A 78 -9.77 3.89 -5.82
C ASN A 78 -10.43 2.56 -6.15
N GLY A 79 -11.56 2.63 -6.84
CA GLY A 79 -12.25 1.44 -7.32
C GLY A 79 -12.55 0.42 -6.25
N SER A 80 -12.19 -0.82 -6.53
CA SER A 80 -12.50 -1.93 -5.65
C SER A 80 -11.83 -1.79 -4.28
N VAL A 81 -10.59 -1.32 -4.26
CA VAL A 81 -9.86 -1.13 -3.00
C VAL A 81 -10.60 -0.11 -2.13
N LEU A 82 -11.01 1.00 -2.72
CA LEU A 82 -11.73 2.03 -1.98
C LEU A 82 -13.05 1.48 -1.45
N LYS A 83 -13.76 0.68 -2.24
CA LYS A 83 -15.02 0.10 -1.81
C LYS A 83 -14.83 -0.83 -0.62
N VAL A 84 -13.76 -1.61 -0.61
CA VAL A 84 -13.48 -2.50 0.52
C VAL A 84 -13.23 -1.65 1.77
N LEU A 85 -12.44 -0.58 1.63
CA LEU A 85 -12.16 0.29 2.77
C LEU A 85 -13.46 0.88 3.33
N GLU A 86 -14.37 1.29 2.47
CA GLU A 86 -15.64 1.86 2.90
C GLU A 86 -16.51 0.83 3.59
N ARG A 87 -16.68 -0.32 2.94
CA ARG A 87 -17.59 -1.35 3.45
C ARG A 87 -17.12 -1.96 4.75
N ALA A 88 -15.82 -2.07 4.93
CA ALA A 88 -15.28 -2.67 6.13
C ALA A 88 -15.13 -1.66 7.27
N GLY A 89 -15.53 -0.41 7.05
CA GLY A 89 -15.50 0.59 8.12
C GLY A 89 -14.15 1.21 8.36
N PHE A 90 -13.17 0.96 7.49
CA PHE A 90 -11.84 1.52 7.69
C PHE A 90 -11.84 3.03 7.60
N ILE A 91 -12.58 3.57 6.62
CA ILE A 91 -12.53 5.01 6.38
C ILE A 91 -13.05 5.79 7.57
N GLU A 92 -14.07 5.28 8.23
CA GLU A 92 -14.65 5.96 9.38
C GLU A 92 -13.69 6.02 10.56
N SER A 93 -12.76 5.09 10.64
CA SER A 93 -11.82 5.05 11.75
C SER A 93 -10.44 5.56 11.38
N PHE A 94 -10.26 6.11 10.19
CA PHE A 94 -8.95 6.61 9.77
C PHE A 94 -8.53 7.81 10.61
N ASP A 95 -7.26 7.81 11.04
CA ASP A 95 -6.67 9.00 11.59
C ASP A 95 -5.96 9.71 10.43
N GLN A 96 -5.23 10.78 10.70
CA GLN A 96 -4.58 11.55 9.65
C GLN A 96 -3.53 10.73 8.91
N GLU A 97 -2.81 9.89 9.61
CA GLU A 97 -1.78 9.07 8.99
C GLU A 97 -2.41 8.08 8.02
N ASP A 98 -3.54 7.49 8.40
CA ASP A 98 -4.27 6.56 7.55
C ASP A 98 -4.80 7.26 6.31
N GLU A 99 -5.31 8.48 6.47
CA GLU A 99 -5.82 9.24 5.34
C GLU A 99 -4.70 9.60 4.38
N ASN A 100 -3.54 9.94 4.90
CA ASN A 100 -2.40 10.21 4.03
C ASN A 100 -2.01 8.97 3.25
N PHE A 101 -1.95 7.83 3.92
CA PHE A 101 -1.50 6.60 3.28
C PHE A 101 -2.47 6.15 2.18
N TRP A 102 -3.75 5.99 2.55
CA TRP A 102 -4.72 5.40 1.65
C TRP A 102 -5.32 6.39 0.66
N LEU A 103 -5.51 7.63 1.07
CA LEU A 103 -6.27 8.60 0.29
C LEU A 103 -5.43 9.79 -0.17
N HIS A 104 -4.18 9.83 0.25
CA HIS A 104 -3.25 10.93 -0.09
C HIS A 104 -3.80 12.29 0.33
N LYS A 105 -4.49 12.32 1.47
CA LYS A 105 -4.99 13.56 2.02
C LYS A 105 -4.04 14.05 3.09
N GLU A 106 -3.63 15.29 2.99
CA GLU A 106 -2.73 15.87 3.95
C GLU A 106 -3.43 16.95 4.74
N VAL A 107 -2.93 17.20 5.94
CA VAL A 107 -3.47 18.25 6.76
C VAL A 107 -3.15 19.56 6.08
N THR A 108 -4.16 20.42 5.92
CA THR A 108 -3.96 21.74 5.37
C THR A 108 -4.14 22.72 6.51
N LEU A 109 -3.11 23.47 6.78
CA LEU A 109 -3.16 24.42 7.87
C LEU A 109 -3.48 25.81 7.36
#